data_f9fbafa637bad5e5c5e014f9a5c094f8
#
_entry.id   f9fbafa637bad5e5c5e014f9a5c094f8
#
_cell.length_a   1.000
_cell.length_b   1.000
_cell.length_c   1.000
_cell.angle_alpha   90.00
_cell.angle_beta   90.00
_cell.angle_gamma   90.00
#
_symmetry.space_group_name_H-M   'P 1'
#
loop_
_entity.id
_entity.type
_entity.pdbx_description
1 polymer ?
#
loop_
_entity_poly.entity_id
_entity_poly.type
_entity_poly.pdbx_seq_one_letter_code
_entity_poly.pdbx_strand_id
1 'polypeptide(L)'
;MRRQRRHNVPALAVAAVTSVGVAVVLALVYAPSYVNYDAQWALVWASDLWLGVTPEYTADFAPTPHPLATAVSSLALAFGHEAHLAILWLSLLSFGALVYLTYRLGEELFHPWVGVVAALVVLTRPAMERDALIGYQDMPFAVLVIGAVLLEARRPRRGVAVLALLAVAGLLRPEAWVLAGLYWLYLWPPAAPAERARTAALVLAAPLIWAASDWIVTGDPLHSLHGTAALAEEADRRRSPEQVPYWTAKYFGYALREPMMLGVPIGLGFAWLYGRRRAALPAAIVVAMTAVFAAGPLFGLPLIRRYVETPAVLLTLFYGLAVCGWMLLPAGRARSRWMAVGGLALALSVAYVPWHVTKLQNVDRRIEVDGRMYAHLQVAAEAPVVRAAFARCAPLTAADHRPIPFARFWLDGAPGSVTTVESGASPMGRMLLLPRRNRSTGRVYKKSTFPRVKPPDGFRQIYRNPSWRVFAAPGCSA
;
A
#
# COMPACT_ATOMS: atom_id res chain seq x y z
N MET A 1 33.64 -14.13 19.90
CA MET A 1 32.22 -14.36 20.24
C MET A 1 31.77 -13.64 21.53
N ARG A 2 31.89 -12.31 21.64
CA ARG A 2 31.37 -11.54 22.81
C ARG A 2 31.06 -10.08 22.46
N ARG A 3 30.13 -9.85 21.48
CA ARG A 3 29.69 -8.47 21.15
C ARG A 3 28.16 -8.32 20.97
N GLN A 4 27.34 -9.19 21.56
CA GLN A 4 25.91 -9.27 21.20
C GLN A 4 24.89 -8.89 22.29
N ARG A 5 25.26 -8.40 23.45
CA ARG A 5 24.24 -8.14 24.53
C ARG A 5 24.00 -6.66 24.92
N ARG A 6 24.61 -5.66 24.25
CA ARG A 6 24.46 -4.25 24.70
C ARG A 6 23.62 -3.34 23.80
N HIS A 7 22.96 -3.82 22.74
CA HIS A 7 22.36 -2.89 21.75
C HIS A 7 20.85 -3.00 21.51
N ASN A 8 20.08 -3.74 22.29
CA ASN A 8 18.66 -3.92 21.96
C ASN A 8 17.77 -2.72 22.37
N VAL A 9 17.93 -2.17 23.55
CA VAL A 9 17.13 -1.04 24.02
C VAL A 9 17.40 0.24 23.24
N PRO A 10 18.67 0.67 23.05
CA PRO A 10 18.93 1.86 22.23
C PRO A 10 18.53 1.71 20.77
N ALA A 11 18.60 0.50 20.18
CA ALA A 11 18.18 0.27 18.80
C ALA A 11 16.66 0.40 18.61
N LEU A 12 15.86 -0.11 19.53
CA LEU A 12 14.41 0.05 19.50
C LEU A 12 13.98 1.51 19.74
N ALA A 13 14.65 2.22 20.67
CA ALA A 13 14.40 3.63 20.88
C ALA A 13 14.69 4.47 19.63
N VAL A 14 15.82 4.21 18.97
CA VAL A 14 16.17 4.89 17.70
C VAL A 14 15.15 4.56 16.61
N ALA A 15 14.70 3.31 16.49
CA ALA A 15 13.65 2.92 15.57
C ALA A 15 12.35 3.69 15.82
N ALA A 16 11.90 3.75 17.08
CA ALA A 16 10.68 4.44 17.47
C ALA A 16 10.80 5.96 17.20
N VAL A 17 11.90 6.59 17.60
CA VAL A 17 12.17 8.02 17.36
C VAL A 17 12.18 8.33 15.87
N THR A 18 12.84 7.51 15.06
CA THR A 18 12.87 7.70 13.61
C THR A 18 11.47 7.54 13.01
N SER A 19 10.72 6.51 13.41
CA SER A 19 9.36 6.26 12.91
C SER A 19 8.43 7.42 13.25
N VAL A 20 8.41 7.85 14.50
CA VAL A 20 7.59 8.97 14.96
C VAL A 20 8.05 10.28 14.31
N GLY A 21 9.37 10.55 14.27
CA GLY A 21 9.90 11.77 13.67
C GLY A 21 9.52 11.90 12.19
N VAL A 22 9.68 10.84 11.39
CA VAL A 22 9.27 10.84 9.99
C VAL A 22 7.77 11.03 9.85
N ALA A 23 6.97 10.31 10.65
CA ALA A 23 5.51 10.41 10.62
C ALA A 23 5.03 11.84 10.93
N VAL A 24 5.57 12.45 11.98
CA VAL A 24 5.24 13.82 12.40
C VAL A 24 5.65 14.84 11.32
N VAL A 25 6.87 14.73 10.78
CA VAL A 25 7.33 15.63 9.71
C VAL A 25 6.40 15.54 8.49
N LEU A 26 6.05 14.33 8.05
CA LEU A 26 5.14 14.16 6.93
C LEU A 26 3.73 14.71 7.24
N ALA A 27 3.22 14.48 8.43
CA ALA A 27 1.92 15.01 8.84
C ALA A 27 1.90 16.55 8.91
N LEU A 28 3.03 17.19 9.28
CA LEU A 28 3.15 18.65 9.31
C LEU A 28 3.32 19.26 7.90
N VAL A 29 4.03 18.56 7.01
CA VAL A 29 4.29 19.04 5.64
C VAL A 29 3.10 18.84 4.72
N TYR A 30 2.39 17.69 4.83
CA TYR A 30 1.37 17.27 3.87
C TYR A 30 0.01 17.22 4.53
N ALA A 31 -0.46 17.64 5.49
CA ALA A 31 -1.83 17.63 6.02
C ALA A 31 -2.67 16.43 5.50
N PRO A 32 -2.37 15.19 5.89
CA PRO A 32 -3.11 14.01 5.43
C PRO A 32 -4.57 14.12 5.84
N SER A 33 -5.50 13.88 4.92
CA SER A 33 -6.90 14.22 5.13
C SER A 33 -7.89 13.11 4.80
N TYR A 34 -7.45 12.00 4.20
CA TYR A 34 -8.33 10.88 3.83
C TYR A 34 -7.54 9.60 3.67
N VAL A 35 -8.19 8.47 3.92
CA VAL A 35 -7.65 7.15 3.58
C VAL A 35 -7.99 6.79 2.12
N ASN A 36 -7.19 5.91 1.51
CA ASN A 36 -7.50 5.41 0.18
C ASN A 36 -8.77 4.52 0.20
N TYR A 37 -9.25 4.19 -1.02
CA TYR A 37 -10.45 3.41 -1.24
C TYR A 37 -10.42 2.03 -0.56
N ASP A 38 -9.29 1.31 -0.65
CA ASP A 38 -9.15 -0.03 -0.08
C ASP A 38 -9.20 0.01 1.46
N ALA A 39 -8.52 0.99 2.07
CA ALA A 39 -8.52 1.18 3.52
C ALA A 39 -9.90 1.62 4.05
N GLN A 40 -10.64 2.42 3.27
CA GLN A 40 -12.00 2.80 3.63
C GLN A 40 -12.95 1.61 3.61
N TRP A 41 -12.82 0.70 2.64
CA TRP A 41 -13.56 -0.56 2.64
C TRP A 41 -13.23 -1.44 3.84
N ALA A 42 -11.95 -1.52 4.23
CA ALA A 42 -11.56 -2.26 5.43
C ALA A 42 -12.23 -1.71 6.70
N LEU A 43 -12.41 -0.38 6.82
CA LEU A 43 -13.17 0.25 7.91
C LEU A 43 -14.66 -0.11 7.85
N VAL A 44 -15.25 -0.10 6.65
CA VAL A 44 -16.65 -0.48 6.44
C VAL A 44 -16.89 -1.93 6.83
N TRP A 45 -16.06 -2.86 6.37
CA TRP A 45 -16.16 -4.28 6.74
C TRP A 45 -15.91 -4.54 8.23
N ALA A 46 -15.01 -3.78 8.83
CA ALA A 46 -14.80 -3.82 10.27
C ALA A 46 -16.04 -3.32 11.04
N SER A 47 -16.71 -2.28 10.55
CA SER A 47 -17.97 -1.79 11.11
C SER A 47 -19.08 -2.83 11.03
N ASP A 48 -19.19 -3.55 9.90
CA ASP A 48 -20.14 -4.65 9.75
C ASP A 48 -19.91 -5.73 10.82
N LEU A 49 -18.65 -6.14 11.04
CA LEU A 49 -18.30 -7.11 12.08
C LEU A 49 -18.65 -6.62 13.48
N TRP A 50 -18.46 -5.35 13.79
CA TRP A 50 -18.83 -4.76 15.09
C TRP A 50 -20.34 -4.77 15.32
N LEU A 51 -21.12 -4.60 14.26
CA LEU A 51 -22.59 -4.67 14.28
C LEU A 51 -23.13 -6.11 14.25
N GLY A 52 -22.26 -7.11 14.15
CA GLY A 52 -22.64 -8.52 14.07
C GLY A 52 -23.28 -8.91 12.73
N VAL A 53 -23.05 -8.11 11.67
CA VAL A 53 -23.52 -8.42 10.32
C VAL A 53 -22.38 -8.92 9.44
N THR A 54 -22.71 -9.73 8.43
CA THR A 54 -21.72 -10.25 7.48
C THR A 54 -21.17 -9.13 6.61
N PRO A 55 -19.83 -8.95 6.52
CA PRO A 55 -19.23 -7.96 5.66
C PRO A 55 -19.60 -8.16 4.19
N GLU A 56 -19.87 -7.07 3.48
CA GLU A 56 -20.27 -7.12 2.07
C GLU A 56 -19.04 -7.16 1.15
N TYR A 57 -18.37 -8.33 1.04
CA TYR A 57 -17.22 -8.50 0.15
C TYR A 57 -17.61 -8.49 -1.34
N THR A 58 -18.88 -8.75 -1.64
CA THR A 58 -19.45 -8.84 -2.99
C THR A 58 -20.07 -7.53 -3.48
N ALA A 59 -19.89 -6.41 -2.75
CA ALA A 59 -20.37 -5.10 -3.21
C ALA A 59 -19.73 -4.71 -4.55
N ASP A 60 -20.48 -3.98 -5.37
CA ASP A 60 -20.01 -3.47 -6.66
C ASP A 60 -18.67 -2.72 -6.50
N PHE A 61 -17.66 -3.10 -7.28
CA PHE A 61 -16.31 -2.55 -7.23
C PHE A 61 -15.58 -2.67 -5.87
N ALA A 62 -16.02 -3.56 -4.98
CA ALA A 62 -15.31 -3.81 -3.74
C ALA A 62 -13.88 -4.30 -4.04
N PRO A 63 -12.86 -3.78 -3.34
CA PRO A 63 -11.49 -4.26 -3.50
C PRO A 63 -11.31 -5.63 -2.85
N THR A 64 -10.16 -6.25 -3.08
CA THR A 64 -9.78 -7.49 -2.40
C THR A 64 -9.82 -7.31 -0.87
N PRO A 65 -10.59 -8.12 -0.12
CA PRO A 65 -10.56 -8.08 1.33
C PRO A 65 -9.22 -8.61 1.85
N HIS A 66 -8.66 -7.89 2.81
CA HIS A 66 -7.38 -8.22 3.45
C HIS A 66 -7.62 -8.50 4.93
N PRO A 67 -7.51 -9.76 5.42
CA PRO A 67 -7.91 -10.13 6.78
C PRO A 67 -7.27 -9.28 7.89
N LEU A 68 -5.95 -9.03 7.78
CA LEU A 68 -5.26 -8.21 8.78
C LEU A 68 -5.66 -6.72 8.69
N ALA A 69 -5.92 -6.20 7.49
CA ALA A 69 -6.37 -4.81 7.37
C ALA A 69 -7.74 -4.61 8.01
N THR A 70 -8.68 -5.54 7.81
CA THR A 70 -10.00 -5.54 8.47
C THR A 70 -9.87 -5.67 9.98
N ALA A 71 -9.00 -6.58 10.48
CA ALA A 71 -8.76 -6.74 11.91
C ALA A 71 -8.17 -5.47 12.56
N VAL A 72 -7.20 -4.83 11.91
CA VAL A 72 -6.62 -3.55 12.38
C VAL A 72 -7.65 -2.43 12.32
N SER A 73 -8.48 -2.39 11.27
CA SER A 73 -9.59 -1.44 11.17
C SER A 73 -10.62 -1.62 12.28
N SER A 74 -10.89 -2.88 12.70
CA SER A 74 -11.76 -3.16 13.86
C SER A 74 -11.22 -2.55 15.15
N LEU A 75 -9.90 -2.56 15.36
CA LEU A 75 -9.30 -1.88 16.51
C LEU A 75 -9.37 -0.35 16.37
N ALA A 76 -9.22 0.17 15.15
CA ALA A 76 -9.31 1.60 14.90
C ALA A 76 -10.72 2.17 15.14
N LEU A 77 -11.79 1.36 14.99
CA LEU A 77 -13.18 1.75 15.27
C LEU A 77 -13.43 2.16 16.72
N ALA A 78 -12.53 1.84 17.67
CA ALA A 78 -12.58 2.38 19.01
C ALA A 78 -12.53 3.93 19.04
N PHE A 79 -12.06 4.57 17.96
CA PHE A 79 -12.06 6.02 17.76
C PHE A 79 -13.31 6.53 16.99
N GLY A 80 -14.33 5.70 16.79
CA GLY A 80 -15.55 6.07 16.06
C GLY A 80 -15.26 6.51 14.62
N HIS A 81 -15.90 7.61 14.18
CA HIS A 81 -15.71 8.16 12.83
C HIS A 81 -14.29 8.67 12.57
N GLU A 82 -13.45 8.89 13.59
CA GLU A 82 -12.04 9.26 13.46
C GLU A 82 -11.12 8.03 13.25
N ALA A 83 -11.67 6.82 13.14
CA ALA A 83 -10.91 5.59 12.87
C ALA A 83 -9.97 5.70 11.67
N HIS A 84 -10.35 6.47 10.66
CA HIS A 84 -9.51 6.73 9.48
C HIS A 84 -8.18 7.42 9.83
N LEU A 85 -8.14 8.29 10.86
CA LEU A 85 -6.90 8.92 11.34
C LEU A 85 -5.95 7.88 11.94
N ALA A 86 -6.46 6.89 12.69
CA ALA A 86 -5.64 5.82 13.23
C ALA A 86 -4.97 5.00 12.12
N ILE A 87 -5.68 4.72 11.03
CA ILE A 87 -5.13 4.04 9.85
C ILE A 87 -4.06 4.90 9.16
N LEU A 88 -4.30 6.21 9.02
CA LEU A 88 -3.30 7.14 8.47
C LEU A 88 -2.02 7.17 9.31
N TRP A 89 -2.15 7.31 10.63
CA TRP A 89 -1.00 7.30 11.55
C TRP A 89 -0.25 5.98 11.52
N LEU A 90 -0.95 4.84 11.46
CA LEU A 90 -0.31 3.53 11.31
C LEU A 90 0.53 3.44 10.02
N SER A 91 0.00 3.95 8.92
CA SER A 91 0.71 3.98 7.64
C SER A 91 1.94 4.89 7.67
N LEU A 92 1.83 6.09 8.25
CA LEU A 92 2.94 7.03 8.42
C LEU A 92 4.04 6.49 9.33
N LEU A 93 3.67 5.90 10.46
CA LEU A 93 4.61 5.25 11.39
C LEU A 93 5.31 4.06 10.72
N SER A 94 4.56 3.28 9.92
CA SER A 94 5.13 2.19 9.14
C SER A 94 6.11 2.69 8.09
N PHE A 95 5.83 3.82 7.43
CA PHE A 95 6.78 4.41 6.48
C PHE A 95 8.07 4.86 7.17
N GLY A 96 7.99 5.53 8.32
CA GLY A 96 9.16 5.88 9.11
C GLY A 96 9.96 4.65 9.57
N ALA A 97 9.27 3.58 9.98
CA ALA A 97 9.90 2.31 10.31
C ALA A 97 10.59 1.67 9.09
N LEU A 98 9.97 1.76 7.90
CA LEU A 98 10.55 1.29 6.65
C LEU A 98 11.85 2.02 6.30
N VAL A 99 11.89 3.34 6.45
CA VAL A 99 13.10 4.16 6.29
C VAL A 99 14.20 3.69 7.22
N TYR A 100 13.89 3.49 8.50
CA TYR A 100 14.85 2.98 9.49
C TYR A 100 15.34 1.57 9.15
N LEU A 101 14.44 0.65 8.82
CA LEU A 101 14.80 -0.73 8.46
C LEU A 101 15.66 -0.79 7.20
N THR A 102 15.40 0.07 6.23
CA THR A 102 16.22 0.19 5.01
C THR A 102 17.65 0.64 5.34
N TYR A 103 17.78 1.66 6.23
CA TYR A 103 19.09 2.06 6.76
C TYR A 103 19.81 0.88 7.41
N ARG A 104 19.14 0.18 8.34
CA ARG A 104 19.72 -0.93 9.10
C ARG A 104 20.11 -2.11 8.19
N LEU A 105 19.33 -2.37 7.15
CA LEU A 105 19.64 -3.43 6.19
C LEU A 105 20.88 -3.08 5.35
N GLY A 106 21.00 -1.83 4.90
CA GLY A 106 22.18 -1.37 4.18
C GLY A 106 23.45 -1.36 5.04
N GLU A 107 23.33 -0.96 6.31
CA GLU A 107 24.41 -1.02 7.31
C GLU A 107 24.84 -2.48 7.56
N GLU A 108 23.90 -3.39 7.76
CA GLU A 108 24.18 -4.80 8.07
C GLU A 108 24.84 -5.53 6.88
N LEU A 109 24.32 -5.31 5.68
CA LEU A 109 24.80 -6.04 4.51
C LEU A 109 26.08 -5.43 3.92
N PHE A 110 26.24 -4.11 4.01
CA PHE A 110 27.29 -3.41 3.27
C PHE A 110 28.04 -2.41 4.15
N HIS A 111 27.50 -1.21 4.32
CA HIS A 111 28.14 -0.11 5.02
C HIS A 111 27.10 0.90 5.53
N PRO A 112 27.30 1.60 6.68
CA PRO A 112 26.33 2.58 7.18
C PRO A 112 25.93 3.64 6.15
N TRP A 113 26.87 4.16 5.35
CA TRP A 113 26.58 5.15 4.31
C TRP A 113 25.76 4.60 3.14
N VAL A 114 25.89 3.31 2.81
CA VAL A 114 25.01 2.64 1.86
C VAL A 114 23.57 2.63 2.41
N GLY A 115 23.41 2.33 3.71
CA GLY A 115 22.15 2.40 4.41
C GLY A 115 21.55 3.80 4.43
N VAL A 116 22.37 4.84 4.73
CA VAL A 116 21.92 6.25 4.73
C VAL A 116 21.41 6.66 3.35
N VAL A 117 22.17 6.40 2.28
CA VAL A 117 21.73 6.74 0.92
C VAL A 117 20.46 6.02 0.54
N ALA A 118 20.35 4.70 0.83
CA ALA A 118 19.15 3.92 0.54
C ALA A 118 17.91 4.46 1.29
N ALA A 119 18.07 4.76 2.58
CA ALA A 119 17.00 5.31 3.42
C ALA A 119 16.54 6.70 2.95
N LEU A 120 17.46 7.58 2.58
CA LEU A 120 17.15 8.90 2.01
C LEU A 120 16.40 8.76 0.67
N VAL A 121 16.79 7.80 -0.15
CA VAL A 121 16.05 7.50 -1.39
C VAL A 121 14.63 7.09 -1.07
N VAL A 122 14.40 6.13 -0.15
CA VAL A 122 13.06 5.70 0.24
C VAL A 122 12.25 6.88 0.79
N LEU A 123 12.82 7.63 1.73
CA LEU A 123 12.17 8.78 2.39
C LEU A 123 11.63 9.80 1.40
N THR A 124 12.35 10.01 0.29
CA THR A 124 12.03 11.07 -0.67
C THR A 124 11.29 10.55 -1.93
N ARG A 125 10.79 9.32 -1.97
CA ARG A 125 10.09 8.81 -3.15
C ARG A 125 8.63 9.25 -3.20
N PRO A 126 8.23 10.08 -4.19
CA PRO A 126 6.87 10.62 -4.26
C PRO A 126 5.77 9.57 -4.29
N ALA A 127 6.06 8.39 -4.85
CA ALA A 127 5.14 7.28 -4.89
C ALA A 127 4.89 6.71 -3.49
N MET A 128 5.97 6.42 -2.75
CA MET A 128 5.92 5.82 -1.41
C MET A 128 5.38 6.82 -0.37
N GLU A 129 5.80 8.10 -0.44
CA GLU A 129 5.24 9.16 0.41
C GLU A 129 3.73 9.30 0.20
N ARG A 130 3.27 9.35 -1.05
CA ARG A 130 1.85 9.42 -1.35
C ARG A 130 1.09 8.24 -0.75
N ASP A 131 1.60 7.04 -0.93
CA ASP A 131 0.89 5.84 -0.48
C ASP A 131 0.90 5.73 1.05
N ALA A 132 1.94 6.22 1.73
CA ALA A 132 1.94 6.39 3.18
C ALA A 132 0.91 7.43 3.65
N LEU A 133 0.84 8.59 2.98
CA LEU A 133 -0.04 9.72 3.34
C LEU A 133 -1.54 9.43 3.17
N ILE A 134 -1.91 8.46 2.36
CA ILE A 134 -3.31 8.04 2.16
C ILE A 134 -3.62 6.65 2.72
N GLY A 135 -2.77 6.14 3.61
CA GLY A 135 -3.09 4.96 4.42
C GLY A 135 -3.07 3.63 3.67
N TYR A 136 -2.20 3.43 2.65
CA TYR A 136 -2.08 2.13 2.03
C TYR A 136 -1.40 1.10 2.94
N GLN A 137 -1.94 -0.10 2.98
CA GLN A 137 -1.39 -1.26 3.69
C GLN A 137 -0.05 -1.76 3.15
N ASP A 138 0.39 -1.24 2.01
CA ASP A 138 1.70 -1.52 1.40
C ASP A 138 2.85 -1.08 2.30
N MET A 139 2.66 -0.05 3.14
CA MET A 139 3.70 0.41 4.08
C MET A 139 3.94 -0.60 5.22
N PRO A 140 2.93 -1.03 6.02
CA PRO A 140 3.14 -2.08 7.01
C PRO A 140 3.56 -3.42 6.39
N PHE A 141 3.07 -3.77 5.19
CA PHE A 141 3.56 -4.94 4.46
C PHE A 141 5.06 -4.86 4.18
N ALA A 142 5.55 -3.74 3.63
CA ALA A 142 6.97 -3.55 3.35
C ALA A 142 7.82 -3.61 4.62
N VAL A 143 7.35 -3.04 5.74
CA VAL A 143 8.02 -3.14 7.07
C VAL A 143 8.21 -4.60 7.49
N LEU A 144 7.17 -5.42 7.36
CA LEU A 144 7.23 -6.83 7.73
C LEU A 144 8.20 -7.61 6.85
N VAL A 145 8.16 -7.39 5.53
CA VAL A 145 9.06 -8.06 4.58
C VAL A 145 10.52 -7.60 4.78
N ILE A 146 10.79 -6.29 4.85
CA ILE A 146 12.16 -5.78 5.06
C ILE A 146 12.68 -6.18 6.45
N GLY A 147 11.81 -6.21 7.46
CA GLY A 147 12.12 -6.74 8.79
C GLY A 147 12.53 -8.22 8.75
N ALA A 148 11.81 -9.05 7.99
CA ALA A 148 12.15 -10.45 7.78
C ALA A 148 13.52 -10.61 7.08
N VAL A 149 13.77 -9.81 6.03
CA VAL A 149 15.05 -9.77 5.33
C VAL A 149 16.20 -9.35 6.26
N LEU A 150 15.99 -8.33 7.10
CA LEU A 150 16.98 -7.89 8.09
C LEU A 150 17.27 -8.95 9.16
N LEU A 151 16.24 -9.66 9.63
CA LEU A 151 16.42 -10.76 10.57
C LEU A 151 17.26 -11.88 9.97
N GLU A 152 17.01 -12.25 8.74
CA GLU A 152 17.74 -13.26 8.00
C GLU A 152 19.19 -12.82 7.70
N ALA A 153 19.38 -11.55 7.29
CA ALA A 153 20.72 -10.98 7.06
C ALA A 153 21.61 -11.04 8.31
N ARG A 154 21.05 -10.75 9.49
CA ARG A 154 21.77 -10.77 10.77
C ARG A 154 22.11 -12.18 11.27
N ARG A 155 21.21 -13.09 11.04
CA ARG A 155 21.36 -14.48 11.48
C ARG A 155 20.70 -15.40 10.46
N PRO A 156 21.48 -15.93 9.49
CA PRO A 156 20.97 -16.82 8.47
C PRO A 156 20.26 -18.04 9.07
N ARG A 157 19.19 -18.46 8.41
CA ARG A 157 18.33 -19.58 8.81
C ARG A 157 17.68 -19.39 10.19
N ARG A 158 17.25 -18.15 10.48
CA ARG A 158 16.57 -17.82 11.74
C ARG A 158 15.21 -18.52 11.91
N GLY A 159 14.66 -19.07 10.83
CA GLY A 159 13.50 -19.93 10.83
C GLY A 159 12.21 -19.24 11.29
N VAL A 160 11.70 -19.62 12.46
CA VAL A 160 10.38 -19.19 12.97
C VAL A 160 10.18 -17.68 12.98
N ALA A 161 11.18 -16.90 13.39
CA ALA A 161 11.01 -15.45 13.49
C ALA A 161 10.80 -14.78 12.12
N VAL A 162 11.48 -15.27 11.07
CA VAL A 162 11.31 -14.78 9.70
C VAL A 162 9.95 -15.22 9.16
N LEU A 163 9.59 -16.50 9.34
CA LEU A 163 8.31 -17.03 8.88
C LEU A 163 7.12 -16.39 9.60
N ALA A 164 7.24 -16.04 10.89
CA ALA A 164 6.19 -15.33 11.61
C ALA A 164 5.94 -13.94 11.01
N LEU A 165 6.98 -13.18 10.67
CA LEU A 165 6.82 -11.89 9.99
C LEU A 165 6.20 -12.06 8.60
N LEU A 166 6.62 -13.08 7.83
CA LEU A 166 6.05 -13.36 6.51
C LEU A 166 4.61 -13.86 6.60
N ALA A 167 4.25 -14.62 7.63
CA ALA A 167 2.87 -15.04 7.88
C ALA A 167 1.96 -13.82 8.15
N VAL A 168 2.39 -12.89 9.01
CA VAL A 168 1.66 -11.63 9.26
C VAL A 168 1.58 -10.78 7.99
N ALA A 169 2.68 -10.65 7.24
CA ALA A 169 2.69 -9.97 5.95
C ALA A 169 1.72 -10.61 4.95
N GLY A 170 1.63 -11.95 4.96
CA GLY A 170 0.72 -12.72 4.10
C GLY A 170 -0.77 -12.46 4.36
N LEU A 171 -1.14 -11.97 5.53
CA LEU A 171 -2.50 -11.52 5.83
C LEU A 171 -2.81 -10.11 5.29
N LEU A 172 -1.77 -9.38 4.88
CA LEU A 172 -1.91 -8.11 4.16
C LEU A 172 -1.82 -8.30 2.65
N ARG A 173 -0.91 -9.19 2.18
CA ARG A 173 -0.68 -9.38 0.74
C ARG A 173 -0.17 -10.79 0.43
N PRO A 174 -0.75 -11.46 -0.58
CA PRO A 174 -0.42 -12.86 -0.91
C PRO A 174 1.01 -13.06 -1.44
N GLU A 175 1.70 -12.01 -1.89
CA GLU A 175 3.10 -12.11 -2.33
C GLU A 175 4.01 -12.67 -1.23
N ALA A 176 3.69 -12.41 0.05
CA ALA A 176 4.45 -12.97 1.17
C ALA A 176 4.28 -14.49 1.32
N TRP A 177 3.21 -15.10 0.79
CA TRP A 177 3.05 -16.56 0.79
C TRP A 177 4.15 -17.23 -0.03
N VAL A 178 4.45 -16.64 -1.20
CA VAL A 178 5.54 -17.15 -2.06
C VAL A 178 6.89 -16.97 -1.38
N LEU A 179 7.13 -15.81 -0.75
CA LEU A 179 8.36 -15.58 0.02
C LEU A 179 8.49 -16.56 1.18
N ALA A 180 7.41 -16.83 1.92
CA ALA A 180 7.40 -17.79 3.02
C ALA A 180 7.68 -19.22 2.52
N GLY A 181 7.07 -19.64 1.41
CA GLY A 181 7.30 -20.93 0.77
C GLY A 181 8.75 -21.09 0.30
N LEU A 182 9.31 -20.09 -0.39
CA LEU A 182 10.70 -20.10 -0.83
C LEU A 182 11.68 -20.14 0.36
N TYR A 183 11.38 -19.38 1.41
CA TYR A 183 12.19 -19.39 2.62
C TYR A 183 12.11 -20.73 3.36
N TRP A 184 10.96 -21.36 3.40
CA TRP A 184 10.77 -22.67 3.98
C TRP A 184 11.57 -23.74 3.21
N LEU A 185 11.56 -23.70 1.88
CA LEU A 185 12.41 -24.55 1.04
C LEU A 185 13.92 -24.34 1.31
N TYR A 186 14.32 -23.08 1.50
CA TYR A 186 15.70 -22.75 1.88
C TYR A 186 16.10 -23.32 3.25
N LEU A 187 15.16 -23.44 4.18
CA LEU A 187 15.41 -24.02 5.50
C LEU A 187 15.50 -25.56 5.47
N TRP A 188 14.92 -26.20 4.43
CA TRP A 188 14.69 -27.66 4.37
C TRP A 188 15.92 -28.52 4.64
N PRO A 189 17.10 -28.29 4.06
CA PRO A 189 18.21 -29.26 4.15
C PRO A 189 18.70 -29.60 5.57
N PRO A 190 18.85 -28.66 6.51
CA PRO A 190 19.31 -29.00 7.86
C PRO A 190 18.18 -29.27 8.88
N ALA A 191 16.92 -28.99 8.53
CA ALA A 191 15.83 -29.03 9.50
C ALA A 191 15.35 -30.46 9.83
N ALA A 192 15.13 -30.74 11.12
CA ALA A 192 14.52 -31.99 11.59
C ALA A 192 13.01 -32.05 11.14
N PRO A 193 12.40 -33.25 11.02
CA PRO A 193 11.01 -33.41 10.61
C PRO A 193 10.01 -32.58 11.46
N ALA A 194 10.17 -32.57 12.77
CA ALA A 194 9.32 -31.79 13.67
C ALA A 194 9.45 -30.26 13.45
N GLU A 195 10.66 -29.77 13.16
CA GLU A 195 10.89 -28.37 12.83
C GLU A 195 10.29 -28.00 11.47
N ARG A 196 10.39 -28.90 10.49
CA ARG A 196 9.73 -28.74 9.17
C ARG A 196 8.22 -28.62 9.32
N ALA A 197 7.60 -29.49 10.13
CA ALA A 197 6.16 -29.43 10.38
C ALA A 197 5.74 -28.11 11.05
N ARG A 198 6.46 -27.69 12.10
CA ARG A 198 6.19 -26.42 12.79
C ARG A 198 6.35 -25.20 11.88
N THR A 199 7.37 -25.19 11.04
CA THR A 199 7.60 -24.08 10.09
C THR A 199 6.62 -24.13 8.92
N ALA A 200 6.19 -25.31 8.46
CA ALA A 200 5.13 -25.46 7.47
C ALA A 200 3.79 -24.86 7.96
N ALA A 201 3.46 -25.05 9.24
CA ALA A 201 2.26 -24.44 9.83
C ALA A 201 2.28 -22.91 9.72
N LEU A 202 3.44 -22.25 9.91
CA LEU A 202 3.58 -20.80 9.72
C LEU A 202 3.45 -20.38 8.26
N VAL A 203 3.94 -21.18 7.32
CA VAL A 203 3.80 -20.91 5.88
C VAL A 203 2.34 -20.99 5.46
N LEU A 204 1.60 -21.97 5.97
CA LEU A 204 0.20 -22.21 5.64
C LEU A 204 -0.78 -21.31 6.40
N ALA A 205 -0.37 -20.71 7.52
CA ALA A 205 -1.25 -19.93 8.38
C ALA A 205 -1.97 -18.80 7.62
N ALA A 206 -1.24 -17.96 6.89
CA ALA A 206 -1.82 -16.84 6.19
C ALA A 206 -2.78 -17.27 5.05
N PRO A 207 -2.40 -18.15 4.11
CA PRO A 207 -3.33 -18.59 3.07
C PRO A 207 -4.55 -19.32 3.62
N LEU A 208 -4.42 -20.11 4.70
CA LEU A 208 -5.57 -20.78 5.32
C LEU A 208 -6.50 -19.81 6.04
N ILE A 209 -5.97 -18.83 6.77
CA ILE A 209 -6.80 -17.80 7.41
C ILE A 209 -7.53 -16.97 6.34
N TRP A 210 -6.86 -16.66 5.23
CA TRP A 210 -7.47 -15.92 4.14
C TRP A 210 -8.58 -16.71 3.46
N ALA A 211 -8.33 -17.97 3.07
CA ALA A 211 -9.32 -18.84 2.49
C ALA A 211 -10.52 -19.10 3.43
N ALA A 212 -10.25 -19.23 4.74
CA ALA A 212 -11.30 -19.36 5.74
C ALA A 212 -12.15 -18.07 5.86
N SER A 213 -11.52 -16.89 5.83
CA SER A 213 -12.23 -15.61 5.82
C SER A 213 -13.14 -15.47 4.61
N ASP A 214 -12.61 -15.75 3.42
CA ASP A 214 -13.37 -15.71 2.17
C ASP A 214 -14.55 -16.69 2.20
N TRP A 215 -14.30 -17.92 2.62
CA TRP A 215 -15.34 -18.96 2.70
C TRP A 215 -16.45 -18.62 3.70
N ILE A 216 -16.10 -18.15 4.89
CA ILE A 216 -17.07 -17.79 5.93
C ILE A 216 -17.97 -16.64 5.45
N VAL A 217 -17.43 -15.66 4.74
CA VAL A 217 -18.16 -14.47 4.31
C VAL A 217 -18.95 -14.69 3.02
N THR A 218 -18.38 -15.43 2.06
CA THR A 218 -18.94 -15.52 0.69
C THR A 218 -19.32 -16.93 0.25
N GLY A 219 -18.88 -17.96 0.98
CA GLY A 219 -19.02 -19.36 0.56
C GLY A 219 -18.00 -19.83 -0.49
N ASP A 220 -17.14 -18.91 -0.98
CA ASP A 220 -16.07 -19.22 -1.93
C ASP A 220 -14.71 -19.00 -1.24
N PRO A 221 -13.90 -20.05 -0.99
CA PRO A 221 -12.59 -19.92 -0.32
C PRO A 221 -11.54 -19.18 -1.15
N LEU A 222 -11.79 -18.92 -2.43
CA LEU A 222 -10.95 -18.18 -3.35
C LEU A 222 -11.57 -16.86 -3.82
N HIS A 223 -12.59 -16.36 -3.10
CA HIS A 223 -13.30 -15.13 -3.43
C HIS A 223 -12.36 -13.96 -3.69
N SER A 224 -11.34 -13.77 -2.86
CA SER A 224 -10.35 -12.69 -3.05
C SER A 224 -9.62 -12.78 -4.38
N LEU A 225 -9.33 -13.98 -4.88
CA LEU A 225 -8.71 -14.18 -6.20
C LEU A 225 -9.72 -13.94 -7.33
N HIS A 226 -10.89 -14.56 -7.25
CA HIS A 226 -11.94 -14.45 -8.27
C HIS A 226 -12.47 -13.02 -8.37
N GLY A 227 -12.77 -12.39 -7.23
CA GLY A 227 -13.25 -11.01 -7.17
C GLY A 227 -12.21 -10.00 -7.67
N THR A 228 -10.93 -10.20 -7.34
CA THR A 228 -9.87 -9.31 -7.86
C THR A 228 -9.72 -9.43 -9.37
N ALA A 229 -9.83 -10.63 -9.93
CA ALA A 229 -9.79 -10.86 -11.37
C ALA A 229 -11.01 -10.24 -12.07
N ALA A 230 -12.22 -10.41 -11.50
CA ALA A 230 -13.45 -9.80 -12.01
C ALA A 230 -13.38 -8.26 -11.97
N LEU A 231 -12.95 -7.68 -10.84
CA LEU A 231 -12.74 -6.24 -10.70
C LEU A 231 -11.71 -5.69 -11.68
N ALA A 232 -10.66 -6.47 -11.97
CA ALA A 232 -9.63 -6.06 -12.95
C ALA A 232 -10.21 -5.98 -14.37
N GLU A 233 -11.16 -6.83 -14.71
CA GLU A 233 -11.88 -6.81 -15.98
C GLU A 233 -12.87 -5.65 -16.03
N GLU A 234 -13.74 -5.52 -15.04
CA GLU A 234 -14.75 -4.48 -14.93
C GLU A 234 -14.13 -3.06 -14.94
N ALA A 235 -13.00 -2.88 -14.26
CA ALA A 235 -12.30 -1.59 -14.21
C ALA A 235 -11.33 -1.34 -15.39
N ASP A 236 -11.34 -2.19 -16.44
CA ASP A 236 -10.39 -2.14 -17.59
C ASP A 236 -8.91 -2.10 -17.14
N ARG A 237 -8.59 -2.88 -16.10
CA ARG A 237 -7.23 -2.99 -15.55
C ARG A 237 -6.52 -4.30 -15.90
N ARG A 238 -7.22 -5.21 -16.55
CA ARG A 238 -6.63 -6.47 -17.04
C ARG A 238 -5.52 -6.17 -18.03
N ARG A 239 -4.40 -6.90 -17.93
CA ARG A 239 -3.25 -6.75 -18.81
C ARG A 239 -2.86 -8.13 -19.35
N SER A 240 -2.40 -8.18 -20.60
CA SER A 240 -1.89 -9.42 -21.16
C SER A 240 -0.47 -9.73 -20.67
N PRO A 241 -0.05 -11.01 -20.63
CA PRO A 241 1.31 -11.39 -20.25
C PRO A 241 2.41 -10.71 -21.10
N GLU A 242 2.14 -10.41 -22.37
CA GLU A 242 3.07 -9.71 -23.27
C GLU A 242 3.37 -8.27 -22.81
N GLN A 243 2.48 -7.66 -22.04
CA GLN A 243 2.65 -6.30 -21.53
C GLN A 243 3.49 -6.25 -20.25
N VAL A 244 3.80 -7.40 -19.63
CA VAL A 244 4.55 -7.48 -18.36
C VAL A 244 5.88 -6.75 -18.42
N PRO A 245 6.76 -6.92 -19.43
CA PRO A 245 8.05 -6.22 -19.47
C PRO A 245 7.89 -4.69 -19.46
N TYR A 246 6.94 -4.17 -20.23
CA TYR A 246 6.65 -2.74 -20.30
C TYR A 246 6.17 -2.19 -18.94
N TRP A 247 5.17 -2.87 -18.32
CA TRP A 247 4.63 -2.41 -17.05
C TRP A 247 5.62 -2.55 -15.89
N THR A 248 6.45 -3.61 -15.91
CA THR A 248 7.52 -3.80 -14.93
C THR A 248 8.52 -2.65 -15.00
N ALA A 249 9.07 -2.37 -16.17
CA ALA A 249 10.01 -1.26 -16.37
C ALA A 249 9.39 0.08 -15.97
N LYS A 250 8.15 0.34 -16.42
CA LYS A 250 7.41 1.56 -16.12
C LYS A 250 7.18 1.76 -14.62
N TYR A 251 6.79 0.72 -13.89
CA TYR A 251 6.46 0.85 -12.47
C TYR A 251 7.71 0.93 -11.58
N PHE A 252 8.77 0.20 -11.91
CA PHE A 252 10.07 0.45 -11.25
C PHE A 252 10.60 1.86 -11.55
N GLY A 253 10.43 2.35 -12.78
CA GLY A 253 10.73 3.73 -13.14
C GLY A 253 9.95 4.74 -12.31
N TYR A 254 8.68 4.48 -12.02
CA TYR A 254 7.86 5.31 -11.12
C TYR A 254 8.29 5.24 -9.66
N ALA A 255 8.64 4.04 -9.18
CA ALA A 255 9.02 3.84 -7.79
C ALA A 255 10.40 4.41 -7.48
N LEU A 256 11.38 4.20 -8.35
CA LEU A 256 12.78 4.61 -8.15
C LEU A 256 13.05 6.03 -8.64
N ARG A 257 12.49 6.41 -9.80
CA ARG A 257 12.76 7.67 -10.47
C ARG A 257 14.23 7.85 -10.90
N GLU A 258 14.47 8.87 -11.70
CA GLU A 258 15.80 9.32 -12.06
C GLU A 258 16.46 10.01 -10.84
N PRO A 259 17.78 9.94 -10.66
CA PRO A 259 18.77 9.16 -11.42
C PRO A 259 18.93 7.70 -10.91
N MET A 260 18.07 7.24 -9.95
CA MET A 260 18.21 5.94 -9.29
C MET A 260 18.08 4.79 -10.28
N MET A 261 17.20 4.92 -11.28
CA MET A 261 17.05 3.92 -12.35
C MET A 261 18.37 3.62 -13.08
N LEU A 262 19.23 4.62 -13.25
CA LEU A 262 20.56 4.45 -13.86
C LEU A 262 21.59 3.92 -12.87
N GLY A 263 21.50 4.34 -11.61
CA GLY A 263 22.43 3.95 -10.57
C GLY A 263 22.26 2.52 -10.05
N VAL A 264 21.03 1.98 -10.06
CA VAL A 264 20.75 0.60 -9.61
C VAL A 264 21.55 -0.44 -10.41
N PRO A 265 21.55 -0.46 -11.76
CA PRO A 265 22.40 -1.38 -12.53
C PRO A 265 23.90 -1.23 -12.21
N ILE A 266 24.38 -0.02 -11.98
CA ILE A 266 25.78 0.23 -11.59
C ILE A 266 26.07 -0.40 -10.23
N GLY A 267 25.20 -0.24 -9.25
CA GLY A 267 25.34 -0.84 -7.94
C GLY A 267 25.21 -2.37 -7.96
N LEU A 268 24.36 -2.93 -8.81
CA LEU A 268 24.30 -4.37 -9.07
C LEU A 268 25.62 -4.87 -9.67
N GLY A 269 26.20 -4.15 -10.62
CA GLY A 269 27.54 -4.44 -11.16
C GLY A 269 28.63 -4.40 -10.09
N PHE A 270 28.61 -3.39 -9.20
CA PHE A 270 29.49 -3.34 -8.04
C PHE A 270 29.32 -4.58 -7.14
N ALA A 271 28.06 -4.90 -6.80
CA ALA A 271 27.73 -6.05 -5.95
C ALA A 271 28.20 -7.38 -6.54
N TRP A 272 28.02 -7.55 -7.85
CA TRP A 272 28.48 -8.72 -8.58
C TRP A 272 29.98 -8.90 -8.50
N LEU A 273 30.75 -7.82 -8.65
CA LEU A 273 32.20 -7.86 -8.66
C LEU A 273 32.81 -8.03 -7.24
N TYR A 274 32.23 -7.36 -6.23
CA TYR A 274 32.89 -7.20 -4.93
C TYR A 274 32.07 -7.65 -3.73
N GLY A 275 30.77 -7.92 -3.89
CA GLY A 275 29.89 -8.16 -2.73
C GLY A 275 28.76 -9.15 -2.97
N ARG A 276 28.87 -10.04 -3.97
CA ARG A 276 27.76 -10.91 -4.41
C ARG A 276 27.13 -11.76 -3.30
N ARG A 277 27.92 -12.26 -2.33
CA ARG A 277 27.38 -13.06 -1.21
C ARG A 277 26.45 -12.21 -0.32
N ARG A 278 26.78 -10.96 -0.06
CA ARG A 278 25.98 -10.05 0.75
C ARG A 278 24.76 -9.54 -0.01
N ALA A 279 24.90 -9.37 -1.32
CA ALA A 279 23.85 -8.91 -2.22
C ALA A 279 22.84 -10.02 -2.60
N ALA A 280 23.18 -11.29 -2.42
CA ALA A 280 22.37 -12.42 -2.85
C ALA A 280 20.97 -12.41 -2.24
N LEU A 281 20.84 -12.15 -0.92
CA LEU A 281 19.56 -12.13 -0.23
C LEU A 281 18.63 -11.03 -0.77
N PRO A 282 18.98 -9.73 -0.76
CA PRO A 282 18.09 -8.70 -1.30
C PRO A 282 17.81 -8.89 -2.79
N ALA A 283 18.78 -9.35 -3.58
CA ALA A 283 18.57 -9.63 -5.00
C ALA A 283 17.58 -10.78 -5.22
N ALA A 284 17.67 -11.85 -4.45
CA ALA A 284 16.75 -12.99 -4.53
C ALA A 284 15.30 -12.57 -4.21
N ILE A 285 15.10 -11.72 -3.18
CA ILE A 285 13.77 -11.19 -2.85
C ILE A 285 13.24 -10.27 -3.95
N VAL A 286 14.07 -9.40 -4.53
CA VAL A 286 13.67 -8.58 -5.68
C VAL A 286 13.22 -9.46 -6.84
N VAL A 287 13.99 -10.50 -7.18
CA VAL A 287 13.64 -11.42 -8.27
C VAL A 287 12.35 -12.16 -7.95
N ALA A 288 12.20 -12.71 -6.74
CA ALA A 288 11.00 -13.45 -6.34
C ALA A 288 9.75 -12.58 -6.39
N MET A 289 9.77 -11.37 -5.83
CA MET A 289 8.62 -10.47 -5.85
C MET A 289 8.31 -9.96 -7.26
N THR A 290 9.32 -9.70 -8.07
CA THR A 290 9.12 -9.31 -9.48
C THR A 290 8.53 -10.45 -10.28
N ALA A 291 8.94 -11.70 -10.03
CA ALA A 291 8.37 -12.88 -10.66
C ALA A 291 6.89 -13.09 -10.29
N VAL A 292 6.53 -12.90 -9.00
CA VAL A 292 5.12 -12.92 -8.55
C VAL A 292 4.30 -11.84 -9.26
N PHE A 293 4.81 -10.61 -9.32
CA PHE A 293 4.17 -9.52 -10.06
C PHE A 293 3.99 -9.88 -11.54
N ALA A 294 5.02 -10.44 -12.18
CA ALA A 294 4.98 -10.83 -13.58
C ALA A 294 4.02 -11.98 -13.87
N ALA A 295 3.80 -12.87 -12.90
CA ALA A 295 2.85 -13.98 -13.00
C ALA A 295 1.38 -13.54 -12.84
N GLY A 296 1.11 -12.36 -12.27
CA GLY A 296 -0.25 -11.88 -12.00
C GLY A 296 -1.23 -12.00 -13.17
N PRO A 297 -0.88 -11.56 -14.40
CA PRO A 297 -1.77 -11.68 -15.56
C PRO A 297 -2.17 -13.12 -15.93
N LEU A 298 -1.37 -14.13 -15.57
CA LEU A 298 -1.71 -15.54 -15.80
C LEU A 298 -2.92 -15.99 -14.96
N PHE A 299 -3.17 -15.30 -13.86
CA PHE A 299 -4.30 -15.52 -12.95
C PHE A 299 -5.39 -14.45 -13.09
N GLY A 300 -5.36 -13.64 -14.15
CA GLY A 300 -6.31 -12.54 -14.37
C GLY A 300 -6.10 -11.32 -13.45
N LEU A 301 -5.03 -11.29 -12.66
CA LEU A 301 -4.78 -10.21 -11.71
C LEU A 301 -4.22 -8.96 -12.42
N PRO A 302 -4.56 -7.74 -11.95
CA PRO A 302 -4.09 -6.51 -12.54
C PRO A 302 -2.61 -6.26 -12.21
N LEU A 303 -1.86 -5.70 -13.17
CA LEU A 303 -0.54 -5.13 -12.89
C LEU A 303 -0.70 -3.75 -12.26
N ILE A 304 -0.43 -3.62 -10.98
CA ILE A 304 -0.57 -2.37 -10.23
C ILE A 304 0.79 -1.90 -9.72
N ARG A 305 1.05 -0.59 -9.81
CA ARG A 305 2.33 0.02 -9.41
C ARG A 305 2.78 -0.37 -7.99
N ARG A 306 1.86 -0.39 -7.03
CA ARG A 306 2.16 -0.70 -5.62
C ARG A 306 2.85 -2.05 -5.42
N TYR A 307 2.59 -3.01 -6.29
CA TYR A 307 3.15 -4.37 -6.18
C TYR A 307 4.68 -4.43 -6.38
N VAL A 308 5.28 -3.40 -6.99
CA VAL A 308 6.74 -3.31 -7.14
C VAL A 308 7.42 -2.39 -6.12
N GLU A 309 6.69 -1.80 -5.16
CA GLU A 309 7.29 -0.87 -4.20
C GLU A 309 8.24 -1.56 -3.21
N THR A 310 7.84 -2.69 -2.64
CA THR A 310 8.73 -3.44 -1.72
C THR A 310 10.02 -3.91 -2.40
N PRO A 311 10.02 -4.54 -3.59
CA PRO A 311 11.27 -4.82 -4.29
C PRO A 311 12.02 -3.55 -4.69
N ALA A 312 11.35 -2.42 -5.00
CA ALA A 312 12.02 -1.15 -5.27
C ALA A 312 12.76 -0.62 -4.03
N VAL A 313 12.23 -0.79 -2.82
CA VAL A 313 12.95 -0.47 -1.58
C VAL A 313 14.27 -1.23 -1.50
N LEU A 314 14.28 -2.52 -1.80
CA LEU A 314 15.52 -3.31 -1.82
C LEU A 314 16.50 -2.86 -2.91
N LEU A 315 15.99 -2.39 -4.05
CA LEU A 315 16.83 -1.84 -5.12
C LEU A 315 17.53 -0.55 -4.71
N THR A 316 17.01 0.21 -3.74
CA THR A 316 17.69 1.40 -3.23
C THR A 316 19.04 1.08 -2.55
N LEU A 317 19.20 -0.13 -2.02
CA LEU A 317 20.48 -0.59 -1.47
C LEU A 317 21.56 -0.68 -2.56
N PHE A 318 21.20 -1.11 -3.76
CA PHE A 318 22.12 -1.15 -4.89
C PHE A 318 22.44 0.26 -5.40
N TYR A 319 21.47 1.17 -5.35
CA TYR A 319 21.80 2.58 -5.59
C TYR A 319 22.78 3.12 -4.54
N GLY A 320 22.58 2.79 -3.26
CA GLY A 320 23.53 3.11 -2.19
C GLY A 320 24.93 2.55 -2.45
N LEU A 321 25.02 1.34 -3.04
CA LEU A 321 26.30 0.77 -3.46
C LEU A 321 26.93 1.52 -4.65
N ALA A 322 26.15 2.01 -5.60
CA ALA A 322 26.66 2.83 -6.69
C ALA A 322 27.31 4.12 -6.15
N VAL A 323 26.73 4.75 -5.12
CA VAL A 323 27.22 5.99 -4.52
C VAL A 323 28.36 5.73 -3.54
N CYS A 324 28.24 4.76 -2.64
CA CYS A 324 29.12 4.56 -1.48
C CYS A 324 29.93 3.26 -1.52
N GLY A 325 29.75 2.40 -2.54
CA GLY A 325 30.41 1.08 -2.59
C GLY A 325 31.94 1.16 -2.57
N TRP A 326 32.55 2.22 -3.06
CA TRP A 326 33.98 2.45 -3.02
C TRP A 326 34.55 2.40 -1.59
N MET A 327 33.74 2.64 -0.55
CA MET A 327 34.15 2.54 0.86
C MET A 327 34.44 1.10 1.29
N LEU A 328 33.95 0.11 0.57
CA LEU A 328 34.19 -1.31 0.82
C LEU A 328 35.49 -1.82 0.21
N LEU A 329 36.15 -1.02 -0.62
CA LEU A 329 37.34 -1.42 -1.35
C LEU A 329 38.62 -0.95 -0.64
N PRO A 330 39.68 -1.77 -0.65
CA PRO A 330 40.99 -1.33 -0.18
C PRO A 330 41.53 -0.18 -1.05
N ALA A 331 42.46 0.58 -0.50
CA ALA A 331 43.12 1.66 -1.25
C ALA A 331 43.72 1.12 -2.56
N GLY A 332 43.56 1.85 -3.67
CA GLY A 332 44.06 1.46 -4.98
C GLY A 332 43.17 1.93 -6.13
N ARG A 333 43.56 1.58 -7.34
CA ARG A 333 42.91 2.04 -8.59
C ARG A 333 41.43 1.72 -8.66
N ALA A 334 40.99 0.53 -8.17
CA ALA A 334 39.61 0.14 -8.15
C ALA A 334 38.78 1.09 -7.26
N ARG A 335 39.27 1.37 -6.04
CA ARG A 335 38.61 2.33 -5.11
C ARG A 335 38.47 3.71 -5.75
N SER A 336 39.56 4.23 -6.37
CA SER A 336 39.52 5.57 -7.01
C SER A 336 38.52 5.62 -8.17
N ARG A 337 38.44 4.59 -9.00
CA ARG A 337 37.43 4.49 -10.07
C ARG A 337 36.02 4.49 -9.54
N TRP A 338 35.73 3.66 -8.53
CA TRP A 338 34.41 3.58 -7.93
C TRP A 338 34.06 4.84 -7.12
N MET A 339 35.05 5.54 -6.56
CA MET A 339 34.83 6.85 -5.94
C MET A 339 34.40 7.89 -6.98
N ALA A 340 35.00 7.88 -8.17
CA ALA A 340 34.57 8.76 -9.27
C ALA A 340 33.15 8.44 -9.73
N VAL A 341 32.79 7.14 -9.86
CA VAL A 341 31.43 6.70 -10.18
C VAL A 341 30.44 7.15 -9.11
N GLY A 342 30.77 6.97 -7.83
CA GLY A 342 29.95 7.42 -6.71
C GLY A 342 29.77 8.94 -6.66
N GLY A 343 30.86 9.68 -6.92
CA GLY A 343 30.80 11.14 -7.04
C GLY A 343 29.89 11.62 -8.17
N LEU A 344 29.95 10.96 -9.33
CA LEU A 344 29.06 11.26 -10.45
C LEU A 344 27.60 10.93 -10.12
N ALA A 345 27.33 9.78 -9.50
CA ALA A 345 25.99 9.40 -9.08
C ALA A 345 25.40 10.39 -8.07
N LEU A 346 26.21 10.86 -7.12
CA LEU A 346 25.81 11.88 -6.17
C LEU A 346 25.56 13.23 -6.85
N ALA A 347 26.46 13.68 -7.74
CA ALA A 347 26.31 14.92 -8.49
C ALA A 347 25.02 14.92 -9.33
N LEU A 348 24.72 13.81 -10.02
CA LEU A 348 23.47 13.64 -10.74
C LEU A 348 22.27 13.70 -9.79
N SER A 349 22.34 13.08 -8.61
CA SER A 349 21.26 13.15 -7.61
C SER A 349 20.98 14.59 -7.18
N VAL A 350 22.04 15.36 -6.92
CA VAL A 350 21.92 16.79 -6.54
C VAL A 350 21.32 17.60 -7.70
N ALA A 351 21.76 17.37 -8.94
CA ALA A 351 21.21 18.04 -10.11
C ALA A 351 19.70 17.77 -10.31
N TYR A 352 19.22 16.60 -9.90
CA TYR A 352 17.80 16.24 -10.00
C TYR A 352 16.93 16.76 -8.83
N VAL A 353 17.52 17.33 -7.77
CA VAL A 353 16.75 17.83 -6.61
C VAL A 353 15.63 18.81 -6.99
N PRO A 354 15.83 19.84 -7.84
CA PRO A 354 14.75 20.77 -8.17
C PRO A 354 13.56 20.07 -8.86
N TRP A 355 13.85 19.18 -9.79
CA TRP A 355 12.84 18.35 -10.45
C TRP A 355 12.11 17.45 -9.45
N HIS A 356 12.85 16.87 -8.51
CA HIS A 356 12.29 15.98 -7.49
C HIS A 356 11.37 16.73 -6.54
N VAL A 357 11.77 17.92 -6.06
CA VAL A 357 10.92 18.81 -5.24
C VAL A 357 9.59 19.11 -5.95
N THR A 358 9.64 19.42 -7.24
CA THR A 358 8.41 19.64 -8.02
C THR A 358 7.47 18.42 -8.00
N LYS A 359 8.01 17.19 -7.98
CA LYS A 359 7.19 15.98 -7.89
C LYS A 359 6.57 15.82 -6.51
N LEU A 360 7.30 16.12 -5.44
CA LEU A 360 6.78 16.13 -4.07
C LEU A 360 5.67 17.18 -3.89
N GLN A 361 5.86 18.38 -4.39
CA GLN A 361 4.82 19.43 -4.41
C GLN A 361 3.57 19.00 -5.18
N ASN A 362 3.73 18.18 -6.22
CA ASN A 362 2.59 17.62 -6.94
C ASN A 362 1.86 16.53 -6.13
N VAL A 363 2.56 15.79 -5.27
CA VAL A 363 1.94 14.85 -4.31
C VAL A 363 1.09 15.64 -3.32
N ASP A 364 1.67 16.65 -2.67
CA ASP A 364 0.97 17.54 -1.75
C ASP A 364 -0.31 18.12 -2.36
N ARG A 365 -0.18 18.80 -3.49
CA ARG A 365 -1.34 19.37 -4.20
C ARG A 365 -2.41 18.34 -4.57
N ARG A 366 -2.00 17.11 -4.84
CA ARG A 366 -2.93 16.03 -5.16
C ARG A 366 -3.70 15.56 -3.94
N ILE A 367 -3.00 15.34 -2.83
CA ILE A 367 -3.61 14.92 -1.56
C ILE A 367 -4.59 15.99 -1.07
N GLU A 368 -4.19 17.25 -1.10
CA GLU A 368 -5.05 18.37 -0.71
C GLU A 368 -6.33 18.44 -1.57
N VAL A 369 -6.21 18.28 -2.88
CA VAL A 369 -7.36 18.38 -3.80
C VAL A 369 -8.30 17.19 -3.66
N ASP A 370 -7.75 15.96 -3.59
CA ASP A 370 -8.54 14.74 -3.43
C ASP A 370 -9.18 14.72 -2.03
N GLY A 371 -8.42 15.11 -0.99
CA GLY A 371 -8.88 15.18 0.40
C GLY A 371 -10.04 16.15 0.59
N ARG A 372 -10.01 17.32 -0.06
CA ARG A 372 -11.16 18.27 -0.03
C ARG A 372 -12.44 17.67 -0.60
N MET A 373 -12.33 16.84 -1.62
CA MET A 373 -13.50 16.16 -2.19
C MET A 373 -14.13 15.20 -1.17
N TYR A 374 -13.30 14.41 -0.46
CA TYR A 374 -13.78 13.47 0.56
C TYR A 374 -14.26 14.18 1.82
N ALA A 375 -13.61 15.26 2.27
CA ALA A 375 -14.10 16.10 3.36
C ALA A 375 -15.49 16.70 3.05
N HIS A 376 -15.72 17.17 1.81
CA HIS A 376 -17.05 17.61 1.37
C HIS A 376 -18.07 16.46 1.35
N LEU A 377 -17.63 15.20 1.09
CA LEU A 377 -18.52 14.05 1.14
C LEU A 377 -18.91 13.71 2.59
N GLN A 378 -17.96 13.76 3.51
CA GLN A 378 -18.23 13.60 4.94
C GLN A 378 -19.28 14.62 5.42
N VAL A 379 -19.05 15.92 5.17
CA VAL A 379 -20.00 16.98 5.54
C VAL A 379 -21.37 16.75 4.89
N ALA A 380 -21.43 16.23 3.67
CA ALA A 380 -22.70 15.91 3.01
C ALA A 380 -23.41 14.71 3.71
N ALA A 381 -22.68 13.66 4.05
CA ALA A 381 -23.23 12.48 4.72
C ALA A 381 -23.71 12.82 6.15
N GLU A 382 -22.98 13.66 6.86
CA GLU A 382 -23.31 14.06 8.23
C GLU A 382 -24.41 15.12 8.31
N ALA A 383 -24.80 15.73 7.19
CA ALA A 383 -25.86 16.76 7.17
C ALA A 383 -27.19 16.18 7.67
N PRO A 384 -27.88 16.82 8.65
CA PRO A 384 -29.10 16.28 9.26
C PRO A 384 -30.18 15.92 8.24
N VAL A 385 -30.36 16.75 7.21
CA VAL A 385 -31.34 16.50 6.14
C VAL A 385 -31.00 15.25 5.32
N VAL A 386 -29.70 14.97 5.09
CA VAL A 386 -29.25 13.78 4.35
C VAL A 386 -29.39 12.55 5.22
N ARG A 387 -28.98 12.59 6.49
CA ARG A 387 -29.18 11.49 7.45
C ARG A 387 -30.65 11.13 7.63
N ALA A 388 -31.50 12.12 7.80
CA ALA A 388 -32.95 11.91 7.96
C ALA A 388 -33.60 11.31 6.68
N ALA A 389 -33.17 11.75 5.49
CA ALA A 389 -33.61 11.16 4.23
C ALA A 389 -33.07 9.73 4.05
N PHE A 390 -31.80 9.47 4.39
CA PHE A 390 -31.18 8.16 4.29
C PHE A 390 -31.85 7.14 5.19
N ALA A 391 -32.15 7.50 6.43
CA ALA A 391 -32.84 6.62 7.37
C ALA A 391 -34.23 6.17 6.86
N ARG A 392 -34.89 6.98 6.03
CA ARG A 392 -36.24 6.68 5.49
C ARG A 392 -36.20 6.02 4.11
N CYS A 393 -35.16 6.27 3.34
CA CYS A 393 -35.18 6.01 1.90
C CYS A 393 -33.89 5.39 1.34
N ALA A 394 -33.09 4.74 2.18
CA ALA A 394 -32.00 3.92 1.65
C ALA A 394 -32.53 2.90 0.60
N PRO A 395 -31.75 2.53 -0.40
CA PRO A 395 -30.35 2.85 -0.59
C PRO A 395 -30.10 4.24 -1.20
N LEU A 396 -28.92 4.82 -0.87
CA LEU A 396 -28.33 5.95 -1.56
C LEU A 396 -27.56 5.45 -2.78
N THR A 397 -27.95 5.85 -3.97
CA THR A 397 -27.25 5.48 -5.19
C THR A 397 -26.22 6.54 -5.56
N ALA A 398 -24.98 6.15 -5.71
CA ALA A 398 -23.91 7.01 -6.21
C ALA A 398 -23.78 6.91 -7.74
N ALA A 399 -23.32 7.97 -8.37
CA ALA A 399 -23.11 8.00 -9.82
C ALA A 399 -21.92 7.17 -10.29
N ASP A 400 -21.03 6.81 -9.40
CA ASP A 400 -19.90 5.88 -9.58
C ASP A 400 -19.51 5.23 -8.25
N HIS A 401 -18.59 4.26 -8.29
CA HIS A 401 -18.22 3.47 -7.13
C HIS A 401 -17.39 4.21 -6.06
N ARG A 402 -16.65 5.28 -6.42
CA ARG A 402 -15.65 5.90 -5.54
C ARG A 402 -16.18 6.40 -4.20
N PRO A 403 -17.35 7.03 -4.12
CA PRO A 403 -17.88 7.52 -2.85
C PRO A 403 -18.53 6.43 -1.98
N ILE A 404 -18.77 5.21 -2.48
CA ILE A 404 -19.52 4.15 -1.78
C ILE A 404 -18.99 3.91 -0.37
N PRO A 405 -17.72 3.48 -0.15
CA PRO A 405 -17.27 3.11 1.18
C PRO A 405 -17.23 4.31 2.13
N PHE A 406 -16.97 5.50 1.61
CA PHE A 406 -16.95 6.73 2.40
C PHE A 406 -18.36 7.14 2.85
N ALA A 407 -19.31 7.19 1.91
CA ALA A 407 -20.70 7.54 2.22
C ALA A 407 -21.32 6.51 3.16
N ARG A 408 -21.08 5.21 2.92
CA ARG A 408 -21.56 4.13 3.77
C ARG A 408 -21.03 4.25 5.20
N PHE A 409 -19.75 4.52 5.37
CA PHE A 409 -19.10 4.67 6.68
C PHE A 409 -19.67 5.86 7.47
N TRP A 410 -19.76 7.04 6.84
CA TRP A 410 -20.23 8.24 7.53
C TRP A 410 -21.76 8.32 7.73
N LEU A 411 -22.54 7.52 6.97
CA LEU A 411 -23.98 7.40 7.16
C LEU A 411 -24.34 6.25 8.12
N ASP A 412 -23.38 5.53 8.68
CA ASP A 412 -23.59 4.32 9.47
C ASP A 412 -24.45 3.29 8.73
N GLY A 413 -24.18 3.15 7.42
CA GLY A 413 -25.03 2.40 6.50
C GLY A 413 -24.79 0.89 6.59
N ALA A 414 -25.88 0.10 6.61
CA ALA A 414 -25.83 -1.36 6.52
C ALA A 414 -25.35 -1.85 5.14
N PRO A 415 -24.96 -3.12 4.98
CA PRO A 415 -24.71 -3.74 3.68
C PRO A 415 -25.81 -3.42 2.65
N GLY A 416 -25.42 -3.08 1.42
CA GLY A 416 -26.35 -2.69 0.34
C GLY A 416 -27.01 -1.34 0.48
N SER A 417 -26.78 -0.58 1.56
CA SER A 417 -27.42 0.73 1.77
C SER A 417 -26.86 1.86 0.92
N VAL A 418 -25.67 1.69 0.32
CA VAL A 418 -25.07 2.60 -0.65
C VAL A 418 -24.64 1.79 -1.87
N THR A 419 -25.17 2.13 -3.03
CA THR A 419 -24.99 1.41 -4.30
C THR A 419 -24.46 2.32 -5.39
N THR A 420 -24.21 1.81 -6.59
CA THR A 420 -23.84 2.61 -7.78
C THR A 420 -24.65 2.19 -9.00
N VAL A 421 -24.84 3.12 -9.91
CA VAL A 421 -25.39 2.83 -11.25
C VAL A 421 -24.30 2.48 -12.27
N GLU A 422 -23.02 2.54 -11.88
CA GLU A 422 -21.89 2.33 -12.81
C GLU A 422 -21.84 0.91 -13.36
N SER A 423 -22.13 -0.09 -12.55
CA SER A 423 -22.17 -1.51 -12.95
C SER A 423 -23.40 -1.87 -13.80
N GLY A 424 -24.46 -1.06 -13.73
CA GLY A 424 -25.75 -1.38 -14.32
C GLY A 424 -26.51 -2.52 -13.60
N ALA A 425 -25.91 -3.12 -12.57
CA ALA A 425 -26.47 -4.24 -11.84
C ALA A 425 -27.51 -3.81 -10.79
N SER A 426 -27.33 -2.64 -10.19
CA SER A 426 -28.23 -2.13 -9.15
C SER A 426 -29.25 -1.15 -9.70
N PRO A 427 -30.53 -1.30 -9.38
CA PRO A 427 -31.55 -0.30 -9.73
C PRO A 427 -31.27 1.01 -8.98
N MET A 428 -31.67 2.13 -9.57
CA MET A 428 -31.57 3.43 -8.92
C MET A 428 -32.46 3.47 -7.67
N GLY A 429 -31.84 3.76 -6.53
CA GLY A 429 -32.55 3.94 -5.27
C GLY A 429 -33.35 5.24 -5.20
N ARG A 430 -34.00 5.47 -4.07
CA ARG A 430 -34.80 6.68 -3.80
C ARG A 430 -33.96 7.90 -3.42
N MET A 431 -32.65 7.74 -3.24
CA MET A 431 -31.69 8.83 -3.04
C MET A 431 -30.56 8.74 -4.07
N LEU A 432 -30.04 9.87 -4.49
CA LEU A 432 -29.00 9.95 -5.51
C LEU A 432 -27.89 10.93 -5.09
N LEU A 433 -26.64 10.46 -5.11
CA LEU A 433 -25.44 11.25 -4.84
C LEU A 433 -24.70 11.54 -6.16
N LEU A 434 -24.59 12.81 -6.50
CA LEU A 434 -23.93 13.26 -7.72
C LEU A 434 -22.75 14.18 -7.44
N PRO A 435 -21.59 13.97 -8.10
CA PRO A 435 -20.51 14.93 -8.04
C PRO A 435 -20.86 16.24 -8.75
N ARG A 436 -20.38 17.36 -8.20
CA ARG A 436 -20.41 18.65 -8.88
C ARG A 436 -19.06 18.89 -9.53
N ARG A 437 -19.08 19.47 -10.73
CA ARG A 437 -17.83 19.82 -11.41
C ARG A 437 -17.18 21.02 -10.73
N ASN A 438 -16.05 20.77 -10.09
CA ASN A 438 -15.15 21.75 -9.51
C ASN A 438 -13.68 21.33 -9.72
N ARG A 439 -12.73 22.07 -9.12
CA ARG A 439 -11.30 21.75 -9.24
C ARG A 439 -10.97 20.37 -8.65
N SER A 440 -11.56 19.97 -7.54
CA SER A 440 -11.30 18.69 -6.87
C SER A 440 -11.94 17.53 -7.64
N THR A 441 -13.24 17.59 -7.91
CA THR A 441 -13.94 16.53 -8.67
C THR A 441 -13.45 16.44 -10.11
N GLY A 442 -13.09 17.56 -10.75
CA GLY A 442 -12.54 17.58 -12.11
C GLY A 442 -11.15 16.95 -12.24
N ARG A 443 -10.45 16.75 -11.12
CA ARG A 443 -9.19 16.03 -11.08
C ARG A 443 -9.37 14.52 -10.90
N VAL A 444 -10.31 14.11 -10.05
CA VAL A 444 -10.69 12.71 -9.81
C VAL A 444 -11.42 12.14 -11.02
N TYR A 445 -12.38 12.91 -11.55
CA TYR A 445 -13.17 12.57 -12.73
C TYR A 445 -12.64 13.33 -13.95
N LYS A 446 -11.98 12.64 -14.88
CA LYS A 446 -11.60 13.23 -16.16
C LYS A 446 -12.86 13.70 -16.92
N LYS A 447 -12.70 14.61 -17.88
CA LYS A 447 -13.83 15.11 -18.69
C LYS A 447 -14.63 13.97 -19.36
N SER A 448 -13.94 12.92 -19.80
CA SER A 448 -14.53 11.73 -20.45
C SER A 448 -15.22 10.77 -19.47
N THR A 449 -14.78 10.72 -18.21
CA THR A 449 -15.28 9.81 -17.17
C THR A 449 -16.12 10.51 -16.10
N PHE A 450 -16.47 11.80 -16.32
CA PHE A 450 -17.35 12.52 -15.40
C PHE A 450 -18.77 11.94 -15.49
N PRO A 451 -19.37 11.46 -14.38
CA PRO A 451 -20.69 10.83 -14.42
C PRO A 451 -21.75 11.73 -15.03
N ARG A 452 -22.52 11.19 -15.98
CA ARG A 452 -23.60 11.90 -16.69
C ARG A 452 -25.00 11.52 -16.21
N VAL A 453 -25.07 10.95 -15.02
CA VAL A 453 -26.34 10.55 -14.39
C VAL A 453 -27.19 11.80 -14.13
N LYS A 454 -28.46 11.74 -14.52
CA LYS A 454 -29.45 12.78 -14.22
C LYS A 454 -30.39 12.27 -13.12
N PRO A 455 -30.83 13.15 -12.21
CA PRO A 455 -31.90 12.80 -11.28
C PRO A 455 -33.16 12.40 -12.05
N PRO A 456 -33.88 11.36 -11.65
CA PRO A 456 -35.19 11.04 -12.22
C PRO A 456 -36.20 12.15 -11.99
N ASP A 457 -37.26 12.15 -12.78
CA ASP A 457 -38.38 13.11 -12.64
C ASP A 457 -39.01 13.02 -11.25
N GLY A 458 -39.29 14.15 -10.66
CA GLY A 458 -39.83 14.25 -9.30
C GLY A 458 -38.81 14.27 -8.17
N PHE A 459 -37.52 13.91 -8.43
CA PHE A 459 -36.49 14.06 -7.42
C PHE A 459 -36.19 15.51 -7.10
N ARG A 460 -36.04 15.81 -5.79
CA ARG A 460 -35.68 17.16 -5.33
C ARG A 460 -34.28 17.18 -4.76
N GLN A 461 -33.53 18.25 -5.03
CA GLN A 461 -32.23 18.45 -4.41
C GLN A 461 -32.41 18.82 -2.94
N ILE A 462 -31.99 17.96 -2.02
CA ILE A 462 -32.11 18.16 -0.57
C ILE A 462 -30.83 18.73 0.05
N TYR A 463 -29.67 18.53 -0.62
CA TYR A 463 -28.38 19.02 -0.12
C TYR A 463 -27.45 19.39 -1.27
N ARG A 464 -26.57 20.37 -1.02
CA ARG A 464 -25.54 20.82 -1.97
C ARG A 464 -24.37 21.43 -1.23
N ASN A 465 -23.15 21.03 -1.64
CA ASN A 465 -21.90 21.71 -1.26
C ASN A 465 -20.97 21.86 -2.49
N PRO A 466 -19.71 22.35 -2.35
CA PRO A 466 -18.85 22.56 -3.51
C PRO A 466 -18.60 21.32 -4.38
N SER A 467 -18.55 20.11 -3.80
CA SER A 467 -18.21 18.88 -4.52
C SER A 467 -19.39 17.94 -4.79
N TRP A 468 -20.47 18.02 -4.01
CA TRP A 468 -21.55 17.04 -4.06
C TRP A 468 -22.95 17.67 -4.09
N ARG A 469 -23.90 16.94 -4.66
CA ARG A 469 -25.33 17.19 -4.60
C ARG A 469 -26.04 15.91 -4.19
N VAL A 470 -27.00 16.00 -3.29
CA VAL A 470 -27.86 14.89 -2.90
C VAL A 470 -29.28 15.20 -3.33
N PHE A 471 -29.89 14.26 -4.01
CA PHE A 471 -31.28 14.30 -4.44
C PHE A 471 -32.06 13.21 -3.73
N ALA A 472 -33.35 13.43 -3.50
CA ALA A 472 -34.25 12.46 -2.93
C ALA A 472 -35.59 12.45 -3.68
N ALA A 473 -36.21 11.25 -3.77
CA ALA A 473 -37.52 11.05 -4.31
C ALA A 473 -38.59 11.72 -3.43
N PRO A 474 -39.80 11.96 -3.95
CA PRO A 474 -40.94 12.43 -3.17
C PRO A 474 -41.20 11.55 -1.96
N GLY A 475 -41.50 12.15 -0.80
CA GLY A 475 -41.69 11.44 0.49
C GLY A 475 -40.41 11.07 1.25
N CYS A 476 -39.21 11.31 0.70
CA CYS A 476 -37.94 11.11 1.37
C CYS A 476 -37.38 12.39 2.03
N SER A 477 -37.74 13.57 1.51
CA SER A 477 -37.43 14.83 2.17
C SER A 477 -38.46 15.13 3.27
N ALA A 478 -37.97 15.67 4.40
CA ALA A 478 -38.86 16.17 5.47
C ALA A 478 -39.69 17.33 4.98
#